data_671144f077d16a8804843abeeb6b6122
#
_entry.id   671144f077d16a8804843abeeb6b6122
#
_cell.length_a   1.000
_cell.length_b   1.000
_cell.length_c   1.000
_cell.angle_alpha   90.00
_cell.angle_beta   90.00
_cell.angle_gamma   90.00
#
_symmetry.space_group_name_H-M   'P 1'
#
loop_
_entity.id
_entity.type
_entity.pdbx_description
1 polymer ?
#
loop_
_entity_poly.entity_id
_entity_poly.type
_entity_poly.pdbx_seq_one_letter_code
_entity_poly.pdbx_strand_id
1 'polypeptide(L)'
;MNIKKRNEKAKQFILDQLKMAAQLNESDFYHLPDFHNLKSITQDLIYVKPMGFRGIVATALTGKFLDDSYDYLNDFYKCNPRSIFENGIFYAFQEMKIPCGKSDPLNVAKNNNVLDENWARGRRPQKTAMAAVDLLRVISSEVDDVIRQKIVNYFFFRLLSYSQECGSVVIHTLNETSLSNQIIASKLVNFTLSYPESGTIPQFVISK
;
A
#
# COMPACT_ATOMS: atom_id res chain seq x y z
N MET A 1 -15.84 3.29 22.74
CA MET A 1 -15.29 1.94 22.45
C MET A 1 -13.95 1.78 23.15
N ASN A 2 -13.65 0.62 23.80
CA ASN A 2 -12.35 0.35 24.43
C ASN A 2 -11.25 0.32 23.36
N ILE A 3 -10.05 0.84 23.69
CA ILE A 3 -8.88 0.94 22.78
C ILE A 3 -8.50 -0.44 22.19
N LYS A 4 -8.45 -1.48 23.02
CA LYS A 4 -8.13 -2.84 22.56
C LYS A 4 -9.13 -3.33 21.50
N LYS A 5 -10.43 -3.21 21.80
CA LYS A 5 -11.49 -3.61 20.85
C LYS A 5 -11.47 -2.80 19.56
N ARG A 6 -11.08 -1.51 19.64
CA ARG A 6 -10.91 -0.66 18.45
C ARG A 6 -9.77 -1.15 17.55
N ASN A 7 -8.62 -1.47 18.15
CA ASN A 7 -7.46 -1.95 17.41
C ASN A 7 -7.70 -3.35 16.80
N GLU A 8 -8.45 -4.22 17.50
CA GLU A 8 -8.91 -5.51 16.96
C GLU A 8 -9.83 -5.32 15.76
N LYS A 9 -10.79 -4.38 15.83
CA LYS A 9 -11.64 -4.01 14.69
C LYS A 9 -10.83 -3.45 13.52
N ALA A 10 -9.81 -2.63 13.80
CA ALA A 10 -8.92 -2.10 12.78
C ALA A 10 -8.14 -3.22 12.06
N LYS A 11 -7.60 -4.18 12.82
CA LYS A 11 -6.95 -5.36 12.24
C LYS A 11 -7.91 -6.15 11.36
N GLN A 12 -9.12 -6.43 11.89
CA GLN A 12 -10.11 -7.22 11.17
C GLN A 12 -10.55 -6.55 9.88
N PHE A 13 -10.81 -5.22 9.90
CA PHE A 13 -11.16 -4.46 8.70
C PHE A 13 -10.12 -4.65 7.59
N ILE A 14 -8.84 -4.49 7.91
CA ILE A 14 -7.75 -4.65 6.91
C ILE A 14 -7.71 -6.08 6.37
N LEU A 15 -7.84 -7.09 7.24
CA LEU A 15 -7.86 -8.49 6.81
C LEU A 15 -9.03 -8.78 5.87
N ASP A 16 -10.21 -8.24 6.17
CA ASP A 16 -11.42 -8.43 5.35
C ASP A 16 -11.25 -7.75 3.98
N GLN A 17 -10.71 -6.52 3.95
CA GLN A 17 -10.41 -5.83 2.69
C GLN A 17 -9.40 -6.60 1.83
N LEU A 18 -8.34 -7.12 2.41
CA LEU A 18 -7.32 -7.88 1.68
C LEU A 18 -7.84 -9.25 1.22
N LYS A 19 -8.69 -9.92 2.01
CA LYS A 19 -9.37 -11.16 1.58
C LYS A 19 -10.33 -10.92 0.42
N MET A 20 -11.08 -9.83 0.44
CA MET A 20 -11.91 -9.42 -0.71
C MET A 20 -11.04 -9.13 -1.93
N ALA A 21 -9.97 -8.40 -1.76
CA ALA A 21 -9.03 -8.07 -2.83
C ALA A 21 -8.43 -9.33 -3.49
N ALA A 22 -8.19 -10.39 -2.73
CA ALA A 22 -7.67 -11.67 -3.23
C ALA A 22 -8.63 -12.40 -4.20
N GLN A 23 -9.90 -12.01 -4.24
CA GLN A 23 -10.93 -12.59 -5.12
C GLN A 23 -11.16 -11.76 -6.38
N LEU A 24 -10.48 -10.62 -6.53
CA LEU A 24 -10.67 -9.67 -7.61
C LEU A 24 -9.51 -9.75 -8.62
N ASN A 25 -9.81 -9.33 -9.86
CA ASN A 25 -8.86 -9.16 -10.94
C ASN A 25 -8.82 -7.70 -11.37
N GLU A 26 -7.77 -7.27 -12.06
CA GLU A 26 -7.68 -5.88 -12.53
C GLU A 26 -8.84 -5.48 -13.45
N SER A 27 -9.38 -6.42 -14.24
CA SER A 27 -10.52 -6.18 -15.10
C SER A 27 -11.79 -5.76 -14.36
N ASP A 28 -11.94 -6.14 -13.08
CA ASP A 28 -13.10 -5.79 -12.27
C ASP A 28 -13.18 -4.28 -11.97
N PHE A 29 -12.10 -3.54 -12.27
CA PHE A 29 -11.96 -2.11 -12.00
C PHE A 29 -11.98 -1.23 -13.27
N TYR A 30 -11.96 -1.80 -14.48
CA TYR A 30 -11.88 -1.03 -15.74
C TYR A 30 -13.06 -0.07 -15.96
N HIS A 31 -14.17 -0.30 -15.30
CA HIS A 31 -15.37 0.55 -15.36
C HIS A 31 -15.34 1.73 -14.37
N LEU A 32 -14.31 1.83 -13.50
CA LEU A 32 -14.18 2.95 -12.58
C LEU A 32 -13.95 4.26 -13.32
N PRO A 33 -14.56 5.36 -12.88
CA PRO A 33 -14.28 6.68 -13.43
C PRO A 33 -12.77 6.97 -13.38
N ASP A 34 -12.23 7.47 -14.48
CA ASP A 34 -10.80 7.84 -14.60
C ASP A 34 -9.83 6.74 -14.11
N PHE A 35 -10.14 5.47 -14.46
CA PHE A 35 -9.34 4.31 -14.03
C PHE A 35 -7.85 4.45 -14.36
N HIS A 36 -7.52 5.08 -15.49
CA HIS A 36 -6.12 5.27 -15.89
C HIS A 36 -5.35 6.14 -14.88
N ASN A 37 -5.96 7.23 -14.43
CA ASN A 37 -5.38 8.10 -13.39
C ASN A 37 -5.30 7.38 -12.05
N LEU A 38 -6.35 6.66 -11.66
CA LEU A 38 -6.36 5.86 -10.42
C LEU A 38 -5.24 4.82 -10.42
N LYS A 39 -4.99 4.17 -11.57
CA LYS A 39 -3.89 3.22 -11.75
C LYS A 39 -2.53 3.92 -11.57
N SER A 40 -2.34 5.10 -12.15
CA SER A 40 -1.12 5.89 -12.00
C SER A 40 -0.89 6.31 -10.54
N ILE A 41 -1.91 6.83 -9.87
CA ILE A 41 -1.86 7.24 -8.46
C ILE A 41 -1.45 6.04 -7.58
N THR A 42 -2.09 4.88 -7.75
CA THR A 42 -1.76 3.69 -6.95
C THR A 42 -0.38 3.13 -7.26
N GLN A 43 0.10 3.25 -8.50
CA GLN A 43 1.46 2.89 -8.87
C GLN A 43 2.49 3.75 -8.12
N ASP A 44 2.32 5.06 -8.12
CA ASP A 44 3.22 6.01 -7.46
C ASP A 44 3.17 5.91 -5.93
N LEU A 45 2.05 5.46 -5.38
CA LEU A 45 1.86 5.29 -3.94
C LEU A 45 2.44 3.97 -3.41
N ILE A 46 2.24 2.87 -4.13
CA ILE A 46 2.44 1.52 -3.60
C ILE A 46 3.75 0.91 -4.11
N TYR A 47 4.07 1.06 -5.41
CA TYR A 47 5.22 0.42 -6.06
C TYR A 47 6.51 1.23 -5.88
N VAL A 48 6.75 1.67 -4.64
CA VAL A 48 7.90 2.49 -4.25
C VAL A 48 8.53 1.98 -2.96
N LYS A 49 9.81 2.25 -2.78
CA LYS A 49 10.55 1.79 -1.59
C LYS A 49 10.04 2.38 -0.28
N PRO A 50 9.71 3.68 -0.15
CA PRO A 50 9.15 4.23 1.08
C PRO A 50 7.73 3.71 1.34
N MET A 51 7.57 2.95 2.44
CA MET A 51 6.34 2.20 2.75
C MET A 51 5.32 3.00 3.56
N GLY A 52 5.75 4.10 4.18
CA GLY A 52 4.91 4.87 5.13
C GLY A 52 3.66 5.49 4.50
N PHE A 53 3.73 5.93 3.25
CA PHE A 53 2.61 6.61 2.58
C PHE A 53 1.40 5.68 2.36
N ARG A 54 1.62 4.42 1.94
CA ARG A 54 0.54 3.43 1.85
C ARG A 54 -0.07 3.09 3.20
N GLY A 55 0.75 3.11 4.26
CA GLY A 55 0.30 2.97 5.63
C GLY A 55 -0.56 4.15 6.12
N ILE A 56 -0.28 5.39 5.68
CA ILE A 56 -1.13 6.57 5.94
C ILE A 56 -2.52 6.35 5.32
N VAL A 57 -2.58 5.95 4.05
CA VAL A 57 -3.86 5.70 3.37
C VAL A 57 -4.63 4.58 4.07
N ALA A 58 -4.00 3.45 4.37
CA ALA A 58 -4.65 2.37 5.11
C ALA A 58 -5.17 2.84 6.49
N THR A 59 -4.42 3.71 7.18
CA THR A 59 -4.82 4.26 8.48
C THR A 59 -6.02 5.21 8.35
N ALA A 60 -6.01 6.09 7.34
CA ALA A 60 -7.11 7.01 7.06
C ALA A 60 -8.42 6.26 6.77
N LEU A 61 -8.36 5.26 5.89
CA LEU A 61 -9.51 4.42 5.54
C LEU A 61 -10.03 3.62 6.75
N THR A 62 -9.11 3.07 7.55
CA THR A 62 -9.49 2.37 8.79
C THR A 62 -10.13 3.32 9.80
N GLY A 63 -9.60 4.53 9.96
CA GLY A 63 -10.19 5.56 10.82
C GLY A 63 -11.62 5.89 10.40
N LYS A 64 -11.86 6.06 9.10
CA LYS A 64 -13.19 6.31 8.52
C LYS A 64 -14.16 5.15 8.76
N PHE A 65 -13.69 3.91 8.61
CA PHE A 65 -14.48 2.71 8.94
C PHE A 65 -14.87 2.65 10.43
N LEU A 66 -14.00 3.09 11.34
CA LEU A 66 -14.26 3.07 12.78
C LEU A 66 -15.13 4.21 13.27
N ASP A 67 -15.11 5.34 12.56
CA ASP A 67 -15.87 6.56 12.85
C ASP A 67 -16.24 7.25 11.53
N ASP A 68 -17.48 7.13 11.11
CA ASP A 68 -17.97 7.72 9.87
C ASP A 68 -17.88 9.26 9.84
N SER A 69 -17.86 9.92 11.00
CA SER A 69 -17.65 11.36 11.10
C SER A 69 -16.19 11.81 10.94
N TYR A 70 -15.25 10.85 10.79
CA TYR A 70 -13.84 11.16 10.72
C TYR A 70 -13.43 11.77 9.37
N ASP A 71 -12.83 12.97 9.45
CA ASP A 71 -12.26 13.69 8.32
C ASP A 71 -10.74 13.48 8.29
N TYR A 72 -10.30 12.47 7.55
CA TYR A 72 -8.89 12.10 7.47
C TYR A 72 -8.01 13.10 6.72
N LEU A 73 -8.60 13.98 5.89
CA LEU A 73 -7.83 15.01 5.18
C LEU A 73 -7.49 16.19 6.09
N ASN A 74 -8.42 16.61 6.96
CA ASN A 74 -8.28 17.81 7.79
C ASN A 74 -7.95 17.52 9.25
N ASP A 75 -8.18 16.30 9.75
CA ASP A 75 -7.93 15.94 11.15
C ASP A 75 -7.39 14.51 11.29
N PHE A 76 -6.28 14.22 10.63
CA PHE A 76 -5.69 12.87 10.56
C PHE A 76 -5.44 12.25 11.94
N TYR A 77 -5.05 13.06 12.96
CA TYR A 77 -4.73 12.54 14.28
C TYR A 77 -5.95 12.25 15.16
N LYS A 78 -7.15 12.69 14.79
CA LYS A 78 -8.40 12.40 15.54
C LYS A 78 -8.66 10.90 15.71
N CYS A 79 -8.28 10.07 14.73
CA CYS A 79 -8.45 8.63 14.84
C CYS A 79 -7.44 7.95 15.75
N ASN A 80 -6.46 8.66 16.33
CA ASN A 80 -5.31 8.11 17.04
C ASN A 80 -4.51 7.13 16.18
N PRO A 81 -3.87 7.60 15.08
CA PRO A 81 -3.26 6.79 14.05
C PRO A 81 -2.18 5.86 14.59
N ARG A 82 -1.40 6.29 15.61
CA ARG A 82 -0.39 5.45 16.26
C ARG A 82 -1.02 4.18 16.84
N SER A 83 -2.08 4.33 17.63
CA SER A 83 -2.72 3.20 18.28
C SER A 83 -3.34 2.23 17.26
N ILE A 84 -4.04 2.78 16.25
CA ILE A 84 -4.72 1.99 15.21
C ILE A 84 -3.69 1.25 14.35
N PHE A 85 -2.63 1.95 13.92
CA PHE A 85 -1.65 1.36 13.04
C PHE A 85 -0.77 0.36 13.78
N GLU A 86 -0.07 0.77 14.83
CA GLU A 86 0.92 -0.06 15.52
C GLU A 86 0.33 -1.29 16.23
N ASN A 87 -0.94 -1.22 16.65
CA ASN A 87 -1.60 -2.28 17.41
C ASN A 87 -2.78 -2.94 16.68
N GLY A 88 -3.01 -2.58 15.42
CA GLY A 88 -4.07 -3.15 14.57
C GLY A 88 -3.56 -3.45 13.17
N ILE A 89 -3.48 -2.42 12.31
CA ILE A 89 -3.18 -2.52 10.88
C ILE A 89 -1.84 -3.22 10.62
N PHE A 90 -0.79 -2.89 11.37
CA PHE A 90 0.53 -3.49 11.23
C PHE A 90 0.50 -5.02 11.33
N TYR A 91 -0.26 -5.58 12.27
CA TYR A 91 -0.38 -7.03 12.42
C TYR A 91 -1.16 -7.67 11.26
N ALA A 92 -2.16 -6.99 10.71
CA ALA A 92 -2.83 -7.44 9.49
C ALA A 92 -1.87 -7.44 8.28
N PHE A 93 -1.07 -6.39 8.15
CA PHE A 93 -0.05 -6.29 7.10
C PHE A 93 1.00 -7.40 7.22
N GLN A 94 1.47 -7.71 8.44
CA GLN A 94 2.40 -8.83 8.66
C GLN A 94 1.78 -10.17 8.26
N GLU A 95 0.53 -10.43 8.67
CA GLU A 95 -0.19 -11.67 8.38
C GLU A 95 -0.35 -11.87 6.86
N MET A 96 -0.61 -10.79 6.12
CA MET A 96 -0.77 -10.79 4.66
C MET A 96 0.53 -10.49 3.90
N LYS A 97 1.66 -10.46 4.60
CA LYS A 97 3.01 -10.18 4.04
C LYS A 97 3.11 -8.84 3.29
N ILE A 98 2.28 -7.86 3.64
CA ILE A 98 2.36 -6.51 3.09
C ILE A 98 3.59 -5.80 3.69
N PRO A 99 4.57 -5.37 2.88
CA PRO A 99 5.75 -4.70 3.41
C PRO A 99 5.39 -3.33 4.00
N CYS A 100 5.64 -3.15 5.30
CA CYS A 100 5.53 -1.87 6.00
C CYS A 100 6.20 -1.98 7.37
N GLY A 101 6.99 -0.99 7.75
CA GLY A 101 7.53 -0.90 9.11
C GLY A 101 6.47 -0.40 10.11
N LYS A 102 6.58 -0.83 11.36
CA LYS A 102 5.59 -0.54 12.41
C LYS A 102 5.36 0.96 12.65
N SER A 103 6.39 1.78 12.49
CA SER A 103 6.32 3.23 12.69
C SER A 103 6.37 4.05 11.40
N ASP A 104 6.47 3.41 10.23
CA ASP A 104 6.66 4.11 8.96
C ASP A 104 5.60 5.17 8.66
N PRO A 105 4.29 4.91 8.83
CA PRO A 105 3.27 5.92 8.54
C PRO A 105 3.39 7.14 9.44
N LEU A 106 3.73 6.95 10.71
CA LEU A 106 3.86 8.04 11.68
C LEU A 106 5.10 8.89 11.43
N ASN A 107 6.19 8.25 10.97
CA ASN A 107 7.40 8.96 10.57
C ASN A 107 7.16 9.88 9.37
N VAL A 108 6.29 9.48 8.45
CA VAL A 108 5.92 10.30 7.28
C VAL A 108 4.89 11.35 7.64
N ALA A 109 3.89 11.02 8.48
CA ALA A 109 2.89 11.98 8.93
C ALA A 109 3.51 13.13 9.75
N LYS A 110 4.51 12.85 10.60
CA LYS A 110 5.27 13.83 11.39
C LYS A 110 4.38 14.82 12.15
N ASN A 111 3.35 14.33 12.80
CA ASN A 111 2.39 15.11 13.59
C ASN A 111 1.61 16.18 12.79
N ASN A 112 1.51 16.04 11.47
CA ASN A 112 0.65 16.91 10.67
C ASN A 112 -0.79 16.38 10.67
N ASN A 113 -1.72 17.23 11.04
CA ASN A 113 -3.14 16.92 11.08
C ASN A 113 -3.79 16.98 9.70
N VAL A 114 -3.31 17.87 8.85
CA VAL A 114 -3.83 18.10 7.49
C VAL A 114 -2.99 17.33 6.48
N LEU A 115 -3.64 16.50 5.70
CA LEU A 115 -3.03 15.75 4.59
C LEU A 115 -3.39 16.44 3.27
N ASP A 116 -2.64 17.48 2.93
CA ASP A 116 -2.82 18.29 1.74
C ASP A 116 -1.55 18.36 0.87
N GLU A 117 -1.61 19.17 -0.19
CA GLU A 117 -0.44 19.40 -1.06
C GLU A 117 0.74 20.03 -0.32
N ASN A 118 0.49 20.92 0.64
CA ASN A 118 1.56 21.55 1.40
C ASN A 118 2.30 20.53 2.25
N TRP A 119 1.54 19.62 2.90
CA TRP A 119 2.11 18.48 3.59
C TRP A 119 2.94 17.62 2.62
N ALA A 120 2.40 17.28 1.46
CA ALA A 120 3.05 16.41 0.48
C ALA A 120 4.34 17.04 -0.09
N ARG A 121 4.36 18.35 -0.39
CA ARG A 121 5.55 19.07 -0.85
C ARG A 121 6.73 18.98 0.11
N GLY A 122 6.44 18.88 1.40
CA GLY A 122 7.44 18.72 2.47
C GLY A 122 7.99 17.31 2.63
N ARG A 123 7.51 16.32 1.87
CA ARG A 123 7.89 14.90 2.01
C ARG A 123 8.82 14.42 0.91
N ARG A 124 9.47 13.27 1.17
CA ARG A 124 10.32 12.60 0.18
C ARG A 124 9.98 11.10 0.16
N PRO A 125 9.71 10.51 -1.02
CA PRO A 125 9.52 11.18 -2.32
C PRO A 125 8.24 12.02 -2.35
N GLN A 126 8.32 13.23 -2.92
CA GLN A 126 7.17 14.11 -3.01
C GLN A 126 6.04 13.51 -3.85
N LYS A 127 6.38 12.86 -4.97
CA LYS A 127 5.40 12.22 -5.87
C LYS A 127 4.55 11.19 -5.13
N THR A 128 5.16 10.35 -4.29
CA THR A 128 4.45 9.34 -3.48
C THR A 128 3.55 9.99 -2.43
N ALA A 129 4.00 11.08 -1.82
CA ALA A 129 3.18 11.83 -0.86
C ALA A 129 1.97 12.49 -1.54
N MET A 130 2.15 13.07 -2.74
CA MET A 130 1.06 13.61 -3.55
C MET A 130 0.07 12.51 -3.91
N ALA A 131 0.55 11.33 -4.37
CA ALA A 131 -0.31 10.20 -4.69
C ALA A 131 -1.16 9.72 -3.51
N ALA A 132 -0.63 9.79 -2.27
CA ALA A 132 -1.42 9.48 -1.07
C ALA A 132 -2.56 10.50 -0.86
N VAL A 133 -2.26 11.79 -1.01
CA VAL A 133 -3.27 12.86 -0.89
C VAL A 133 -4.31 12.74 -1.99
N ASP A 134 -3.87 12.55 -3.23
CA ASP A 134 -4.76 12.47 -4.40
C ASP A 134 -5.71 11.27 -4.29
N LEU A 135 -5.22 10.10 -3.87
CA LEU A 135 -6.08 8.93 -3.64
C LEU A 135 -7.12 9.20 -2.54
N LEU A 136 -6.71 9.78 -1.43
CA LEU A 136 -7.62 10.12 -0.33
C LEU A 136 -8.67 11.15 -0.75
N ARG A 137 -8.30 12.13 -1.59
CA ARG A 137 -9.22 13.13 -2.16
C ARG A 137 -10.23 12.47 -3.11
N VAL A 138 -9.76 11.61 -4.02
CA VAL A 138 -10.65 10.88 -4.94
C VAL A 138 -11.68 10.08 -4.15
N ILE A 139 -11.26 9.34 -3.11
CA ILE A 139 -12.19 8.58 -2.26
C ILE A 139 -13.15 9.51 -1.49
N SER A 140 -12.66 10.65 -0.98
CA SER A 140 -13.48 11.59 -0.19
C SER A 140 -14.49 12.35 -1.04
N SER A 141 -14.16 12.68 -2.30
CA SER A 141 -15.01 13.45 -3.21
C SER A 141 -16.04 12.58 -3.95
N GLU A 142 -15.86 11.26 -3.96
CA GLU A 142 -16.80 10.36 -4.63
C GLU A 142 -18.14 10.32 -3.89
N VAL A 143 -19.21 10.62 -4.61
CA VAL A 143 -20.57 10.73 -4.06
C VAL A 143 -21.27 9.36 -4.03
N ASP A 144 -20.98 8.52 -5.05
CA ASP A 144 -21.55 7.18 -5.14
C ASP A 144 -20.79 6.21 -4.20
N ASP A 145 -21.48 5.71 -3.20
CA ASP A 145 -20.91 4.81 -2.20
C ASP A 145 -20.40 3.50 -2.81
N VAL A 146 -21.02 3.01 -3.89
CA VAL A 146 -20.61 1.78 -4.58
C VAL A 146 -19.30 2.02 -5.32
N ILE A 147 -19.20 3.14 -6.02
CA ILE A 147 -17.96 3.53 -6.72
C ILE A 147 -16.86 3.81 -5.71
N ARG A 148 -17.15 4.55 -4.64
CA ARG A 148 -16.21 4.82 -3.55
C ARG A 148 -15.65 3.54 -2.96
N GLN A 149 -16.50 2.56 -2.64
CA GLN A 149 -16.05 1.27 -2.12
C GLN A 149 -15.19 0.50 -3.12
N LYS A 150 -15.49 0.57 -4.42
CA LYS A 150 -14.65 -0.05 -5.45
C LYS A 150 -13.27 0.61 -5.58
N ILE A 151 -13.19 1.93 -5.41
CA ILE A 151 -11.87 2.63 -5.37
C ILE A 151 -11.07 2.18 -4.15
N VAL A 152 -11.70 2.04 -2.99
CA VAL A 152 -11.07 1.48 -1.78
C VAL A 152 -10.60 0.03 -2.03
N ASN A 153 -11.45 -0.80 -2.63
CA ASN A 153 -11.09 -2.19 -2.98
C ASN A 153 -9.91 -2.23 -3.96
N TYR A 154 -9.84 -1.29 -4.91
CA TYR A 154 -8.71 -1.20 -5.84
C TYR A 154 -7.40 -0.89 -5.12
N PHE A 155 -7.40 0.01 -4.15
CA PHE A 155 -6.22 0.28 -3.33
C PHE A 155 -5.71 -1.00 -2.62
N PHE A 156 -6.60 -1.77 -1.98
CA PHE A 156 -6.22 -3.02 -1.32
C PHE A 156 -5.80 -4.12 -2.30
N PHE A 157 -6.44 -4.18 -3.47
CA PHE A 157 -6.02 -5.06 -4.56
C PHE A 157 -4.58 -4.76 -5.01
N ARG A 158 -4.24 -3.50 -5.22
CA ARG A 158 -2.88 -3.08 -5.59
C ARG A 158 -1.86 -3.38 -4.49
N LEU A 159 -2.23 -3.18 -3.21
CA LEU A 159 -1.37 -3.55 -2.07
C LEU A 159 -1.05 -5.06 -2.06
N LEU A 160 -2.07 -5.89 -2.26
CA LEU A 160 -1.91 -7.34 -2.29
C LEU A 160 -1.08 -7.80 -3.48
N SER A 161 -1.35 -7.25 -4.68
CA SER A 161 -0.58 -7.53 -5.89
C SER A 161 0.91 -7.22 -5.70
N TYR A 162 1.23 -6.05 -5.14
CA TYR A 162 2.60 -5.67 -4.83
C TYR A 162 3.27 -6.64 -3.84
N SER A 163 2.55 -7.08 -2.82
CA SER A 163 3.05 -8.06 -1.85
C SER A 163 3.38 -9.40 -2.51
N GLN A 164 2.51 -9.86 -3.41
CA GLN A 164 2.71 -11.10 -4.16
C GLN A 164 3.91 -11.00 -5.10
N GLU A 165 4.06 -9.88 -5.81
CA GLU A 165 5.21 -9.62 -6.67
C GLU A 165 6.52 -9.62 -5.86
N CYS A 166 6.56 -8.96 -4.71
CA CYS A 166 7.72 -8.99 -3.81
C CYS A 166 8.02 -10.38 -3.27
N GLY A 167 7.01 -11.21 -3.00
CA GLY A 167 7.16 -12.58 -2.51
C GLY A 167 7.60 -13.56 -3.59
N SER A 168 7.11 -13.41 -4.83
CA SER A 168 7.41 -14.32 -5.94
C SER A 168 8.87 -14.26 -6.40
N VAL A 169 9.51 -13.12 -6.25
CA VAL A 169 10.95 -12.95 -6.58
C VAL A 169 11.86 -13.86 -5.75
N VAL A 170 11.47 -14.18 -4.50
CA VAL A 170 12.26 -15.04 -3.61
C VAL A 170 12.10 -16.52 -3.95
N ILE A 171 10.97 -16.95 -4.52
CA ILE A 171 10.65 -18.37 -4.72
C ILE A 171 11.27 -18.93 -6.01
N HIS A 172 11.42 -18.13 -7.06
CA HIS A 172 11.97 -18.62 -8.35
C HIS A 172 13.47 -18.92 -8.36
N THR A 173 14.23 -18.44 -7.38
CA THR A 173 15.68 -18.63 -7.32
C THR A 173 16.12 -19.90 -6.57
N LEU A 174 15.22 -20.56 -5.82
CA LEU A 174 15.64 -21.65 -4.91
C LEU A 174 15.36 -23.07 -5.40
N ASN A 175 14.61 -23.29 -6.49
CA ASN A 175 14.18 -24.64 -6.90
C ASN A 175 14.82 -25.20 -8.16
N GLU A 176 15.80 -24.53 -8.77
CA GLU A 176 16.44 -25.04 -10.01
C GLU A 176 17.91 -25.40 -9.80
N THR A 177 18.18 -26.46 -9.08
CA THR A 177 19.55 -26.99 -8.87
C THR A 177 20.15 -27.75 -10.07
N SER A 178 19.42 -27.87 -11.20
CA SER A 178 19.83 -28.64 -12.37
C SER A 178 20.14 -27.83 -13.64
N LEU A 179 20.11 -26.49 -13.57
CA LEU A 179 20.35 -25.65 -14.73
C LEU A 179 21.84 -25.37 -14.95
N SER A 180 22.29 -25.41 -16.21
CA SER A 180 23.66 -24.99 -16.55
C SER A 180 23.89 -23.51 -16.22
N ASN A 181 25.11 -23.13 -15.86
CA ASN A 181 25.49 -21.76 -15.52
C ASN A 181 25.09 -20.73 -16.58
N GLN A 182 25.04 -21.13 -17.85
CA GLN A 182 24.61 -20.27 -18.98
C GLN A 182 23.12 -19.94 -18.91
N ILE A 183 22.27 -20.92 -18.56
CA ILE A 183 20.81 -20.73 -18.41
C ILE A 183 20.54 -19.87 -17.21
N ILE A 184 21.25 -20.07 -16.11
CA ILE A 184 21.13 -19.23 -14.90
C ILE A 184 21.53 -17.78 -15.22
N ALA A 185 22.64 -17.56 -15.91
CA ALA A 185 23.11 -16.24 -16.33
C ALA A 185 22.09 -15.54 -17.25
N SER A 186 21.54 -16.25 -18.25
CA SER A 186 20.52 -15.69 -19.14
C SER A 186 19.23 -15.32 -18.41
N LYS A 187 18.78 -16.14 -17.46
CA LYS A 187 17.60 -15.84 -16.62
C LYS A 187 17.85 -14.64 -15.71
N LEU A 188 19.05 -14.52 -15.13
CA LEU A 188 19.43 -13.36 -14.32
C LEU A 188 19.48 -12.07 -15.13
N VAL A 189 20.05 -12.10 -16.33
CA VAL A 189 20.08 -10.94 -17.25
C VAL A 189 18.66 -10.53 -17.64
N ASN A 190 17.82 -11.47 -18.05
CA ASN A 190 16.44 -11.18 -18.42
C ASN A 190 15.62 -10.65 -17.24
N PHE A 191 15.82 -11.19 -16.05
CA PHE A 191 15.22 -10.68 -14.81
C PHE A 191 15.66 -9.24 -14.54
N THR A 192 16.96 -8.94 -14.65
CA THR A 192 17.51 -7.59 -14.45
C THR A 192 16.95 -6.58 -15.44
N LEU A 193 16.78 -6.99 -16.70
CA LEU A 193 16.24 -6.14 -17.77
C LEU A 193 14.71 -5.93 -17.67
N SER A 194 13.99 -6.84 -17.03
CA SER A 194 12.55 -6.73 -16.85
C SER A 194 12.15 -5.81 -15.68
N TYR A 195 13.08 -5.41 -14.82
CA TYR A 195 12.83 -4.53 -13.69
C TYR A 195 13.24 -3.08 -13.99
N PRO A 196 12.30 -2.10 -13.92
CA PRO A 196 12.60 -0.71 -14.22
C PRO A 196 13.47 0.00 -13.16
N GLU A 197 13.66 -0.60 -11.99
CA GLU A 197 14.52 -0.07 -10.91
C GLU A 197 15.84 -0.84 -10.81
N SER A 198 16.73 -0.60 -11.75
CA SER A 198 18.01 -1.29 -11.90
C SER A 198 19.01 -1.13 -10.72
N GLY A 199 18.78 -0.22 -9.79
CA GLY A 199 19.72 0.06 -8.70
C GLY A 199 19.72 -0.95 -7.53
N THR A 200 18.64 -1.71 -7.34
CA THR A 200 18.46 -2.61 -6.18
C THR A 200 18.88 -4.06 -6.50
N ILE A 201 18.83 -4.46 -7.75
CA ILE A 201 19.11 -5.84 -8.20
C ILE A 201 20.59 -6.23 -8.08
N PRO A 202 21.57 -5.38 -8.43
CA PRO A 202 22.99 -5.72 -8.28
C PRO A 202 23.39 -6.06 -6.84
N GLN A 203 22.80 -5.42 -5.85
CA GLN A 203 23.07 -5.72 -4.42
C GLN A 203 22.58 -7.10 -4.01
N PHE A 204 21.46 -7.58 -4.57
CA PHE A 204 20.93 -8.92 -4.29
C PHE A 204 21.77 -10.03 -4.92
N VAL A 205 22.32 -9.80 -6.12
CA VAL A 205 23.13 -10.77 -6.83
C VAL A 205 24.53 -10.89 -6.22
N ILE A 206 25.08 -9.80 -5.67
CA ILE A 206 26.45 -9.78 -5.10
C ILE A 206 26.46 -10.32 -3.64
N SER A 207 25.32 -10.29 -2.92
CA SER A 207 25.24 -10.72 -1.51
C SER A 207 24.99 -12.21 -1.32
N LYS A 208 24.98 -13.01 -2.39
CA LYS A 208 24.88 -14.49 -2.40
C LYS A 208 25.97 -15.12 -3.23
#